data_3d1955a69294b03588f9a0d42737712a
#
_entry.id   3d1955a69294b03588f9a0d42737712a
#
_cell.length_a   1.000
_cell.length_b   1.000
_cell.length_c   1.000
_cell.angle_alpha   90.00
_cell.angle_beta   90.00
_cell.angle_gamma   90.00
#
_symmetry.space_group_name_H-M   'P 1'
#
loop_
_entity.id
_entity.type
_entity.pdbx_description
1 polymer ?
#
loop_
_entity_poly.entity_id
_entity_poly.type
_entity_poly.pdbx_seq_one_letter_code
_entity_poly.pdbx_strand_id
1 'polypeptide(L)'
;MKKVYIVGVLFLLLVTLELSIPIMFTQYPWGSSTGKEYPWVDYLASLTNERNVKLIIITRHEQSILSLTKTMFLNSEVAKKLGITDLQFLQVAAELWPSYIQNATKKGTPVDVAWGGGPTLFNNLDDLGFLMPINASKNPEHYAIIYELNKIPERIAGAETFKKDTEGNIRWIGASLSSFGFTINKNILNKYGVPKPVTWDDLTGPEYAKYLPGTPLIGTADPTMSTSTTRIFEIILQAKGWDEGWRILTLMGANARIYPGSGDARDAVIRGDVAVSTTIDFYGYMAMYVNPNCEYIAPQGETIVNADPIAILKDTKHPVHAAAFVAWVLSEYGCQQVWLDKDINRIPINPNTFNTTTGQQRQDLKQAFEQLSSLSGIEFNETLSAMWVYAVIYYYKATVVNAHDDLQGVWAQVARAYLDGRISRDWFDYLTRELSKPLKFTDPMTQREVEFTLNYALSISGELTKNPQLYNALMRAWTDKASERYQYVLELLQKAISGEPVPTKQTTTQTTTSPSTATTSTTTTSVSASETKQPSGVSPLMIGLVLILAIIVIALFTLMKRK
;
A
#
# COMPACT_ATOMS: atom_id res chain seq x y z
N MET A 1 -16.66 29.70 49.66
CA MET A 1 -16.16 28.38 49.21
C MET A 1 -17.24 27.39 48.76
N LYS A 2 -18.48 27.41 49.29
CA LYS A 2 -19.56 26.46 48.85
C LYS A 2 -20.15 26.73 47.45
N LYS A 3 -20.04 27.95 46.89
CA LYS A 3 -20.60 28.30 45.55
C LYS A 3 -19.71 27.87 44.36
N VAL A 4 -18.42 27.66 44.60
CA VAL A 4 -17.50 27.24 43.53
C VAL A 4 -17.65 25.74 43.22
N TYR A 5 -17.99 24.92 44.20
CA TYR A 5 -18.19 23.47 44.01
C TYR A 5 -19.46 23.14 43.22
N ILE A 6 -20.52 23.96 43.31
CA ILE A 6 -21.76 23.70 42.55
C ILE A 6 -21.58 24.00 41.05
N VAL A 7 -20.80 25.02 40.70
CA VAL A 7 -20.50 25.33 39.27
C VAL A 7 -19.58 24.27 38.64
N GLY A 8 -18.59 23.77 39.41
CA GLY A 8 -17.72 22.71 38.95
C GLY A 8 -18.44 21.36 38.70
N VAL A 9 -19.38 21.01 39.60
CA VAL A 9 -20.19 19.79 39.46
C VAL A 9 -21.20 19.90 38.30
N LEU A 10 -21.79 21.08 38.08
CA LEU A 10 -22.67 21.31 36.93
C LEU A 10 -21.92 21.32 35.62
N PHE A 11 -20.67 21.80 35.57
CA PHE A 11 -19.82 21.75 34.38
C PHE A 11 -19.34 20.32 34.07
N LEU A 12 -19.02 19.54 35.12
CA LEU A 12 -18.70 18.12 34.94
C LEU A 12 -19.93 17.29 34.47
N LEU A 13 -21.13 17.60 34.98
CA LEU A 13 -22.39 16.96 34.56
C LEU A 13 -22.80 17.38 33.14
N LEU A 14 -22.53 18.62 32.70
CA LEU A 14 -22.76 19.03 31.31
C LEU A 14 -21.76 18.42 30.33
N VAL A 15 -20.48 18.29 30.72
CA VAL A 15 -19.45 17.63 29.87
C VAL A 15 -19.69 16.13 29.80
N THR A 16 -20.25 15.50 30.85
CA THR A 16 -20.61 14.06 30.77
C THR A 16 -21.93 13.80 30.02
N LEU A 17 -22.81 14.81 29.89
CA LEU A 17 -24.04 14.67 29.09
C LEU A 17 -23.81 14.91 27.58
N GLU A 18 -22.77 15.65 27.18
CA GLU A 18 -22.45 15.87 25.75
C GLU A 18 -21.66 14.74 25.13
N LEU A 19 -21.12 13.80 25.92
CA LEU A 19 -20.45 12.57 25.41
C LEU A 19 -21.40 11.38 25.24
N SER A 20 -22.68 11.55 25.54
CA SER A 20 -23.72 10.62 25.10
C SER A 20 -24.20 11.05 23.72
N ILE A 21 -23.35 10.84 22.68
CA ILE A 21 -23.87 10.69 21.33
C ILE A 21 -24.88 9.54 21.45
N PRO A 22 -26.17 9.75 21.15
CA PRO A 22 -27.07 8.62 21.07
C PRO A 22 -26.47 7.73 19.99
N ILE A 23 -25.96 6.55 20.39
CA ILE A 23 -25.81 5.46 19.47
C ILE A 23 -27.21 5.33 18.89
N MET A 24 -27.46 5.88 17.71
CA MET A 24 -28.64 5.57 16.94
C MET A 24 -28.58 4.06 16.79
N PHE A 25 -29.36 3.35 17.59
CA PHE A 25 -29.67 1.95 17.35
C PHE A 25 -30.28 1.93 15.95
N THR A 26 -29.46 1.68 14.96
CA THR A 26 -29.93 1.39 13.63
C THR A 26 -30.77 0.14 13.81
N GLN A 27 -32.10 0.29 13.76
CA GLN A 27 -33.00 -0.84 13.90
C GLN A 27 -32.87 -1.64 12.62
N TYR A 28 -32.07 -2.70 12.67
CA TYR A 28 -31.91 -3.59 11.52
C TYR A 28 -33.22 -4.28 11.21
N PRO A 29 -33.51 -4.62 9.94
CA PRO A 29 -34.76 -5.25 9.53
C PRO A 29 -35.09 -6.57 10.23
N TRP A 30 -34.08 -7.26 10.79
CA TRP A 30 -34.26 -8.53 11.52
C TRP A 30 -34.40 -8.37 13.04
N GLY A 31 -34.44 -7.14 13.56
CA GLY A 31 -34.60 -6.86 15.00
C GLY A 31 -33.36 -7.16 15.85
N SER A 32 -33.56 -7.40 17.14
CA SER A 32 -32.46 -7.80 18.05
C SER A 32 -32.10 -9.27 17.83
N SER A 33 -30.80 -9.54 17.67
CA SER A 33 -30.28 -10.85 17.24
C SER A 33 -29.25 -11.41 18.20
N THR A 34 -29.53 -11.36 19.50
CA THR A 34 -28.63 -11.95 20.50
C THR A 34 -28.47 -13.46 20.31
N GLY A 35 -27.23 -13.91 20.10
CA GLY A 35 -26.87 -15.33 20.06
C GLY A 35 -26.83 -16.00 18.69
N LYS A 36 -27.11 -15.30 17.58
CA LYS A 36 -26.96 -15.85 16.22
C LYS A 36 -25.64 -15.42 15.60
N GLU A 37 -24.93 -16.34 14.93
CA GLU A 37 -23.69 -16.04 14.19
C GLU A 37 -23.93 -15.08 13.02
N TYR A 38 -25.03 -15.29 12.27
CA TYR A 38 -25.43 -14.50 11.10
C TYR A 38 -26.87 -14.02 11.26
N PRO A 39 -27.15 -12.97 12.05
CA PRO A 39 -28.51 -12.55 12.36
C PRO A 39 -29.30 -12.04 11.14
N TRP A 40 -28.58 -11.64 10.10
CA TRP A 40 -29.11 -11.11 8.85
C TRP A 40 -29.46 -12.16 7.79
N VAL A 41 -29.11 -13.45 8.01
CA VAL A 41 -29.23 -14.48 6.96
C VAL A 41 -30.68 -14.76 6.57
N ASP A 42 -31.61 -14.84 7.54
CA ASP A 42 -33.04 -15.07 7.25
C ASP A 42 -33.67 -13.88 6.50
N TYR A 43 -33.23 -12.66 6.85
CA TYR A 43 -33.65 -11.45 6.15
C TYR A 43 -33.20 -11.47 4.69
N LEU A 44 -31.91 -11.74 4.41
CA LEU A 44 -31.42 -11.84 3.04
C LEU A 44 -32.11 -12.96 2.26
N ALA A 45 -32.36 -14.12 2.87
CA ALA A 45 -33.09 -15.21 2.24
C ALA A 45 -34.52 -14.85 1.87
N SER A 46 -35.14 -13.88 2.57
CA SER A 46 -36.47 -13.35 2.22
C SER A 46 -36.47 -12.38 1.04
N LEU A 47 -35.33 -11.79 0.68
CA LEU A 47 -35.21 -10.83 -0.43
C LEU A 47 -35.07 -11.50 -1.81
N THR A 48 -34.84 -12.80 -1.86
CA THR A 48 -34.64 -13.53 -3.13
C THR A 48 -35.25 -14.93 -3.11
N ASN A 49 -35.83 -15.31 -4.24
CA ASN A 49 -36.26 -16.70 -4.50
C ASN A 49 -35.23 -17.48 -5.34
N GLU A 50 -34.14 -16.84 -5.74
CA GLU A 50 -33.13 -17.46 -6.57
C GLU A 50 -32.36 -18.52 -5.76
N ARG A 51 -32.15 -19.69 -6.37
CA ARG A 51 -31.44 -20.83 -5.79
C ARG A 51 -30.48 -21.43 -6.83
N ASN A 52 -29.58 -22.29 -6.37
CA ASN A 52 -28.51 -22.89 -7.19
C ASN A 52 -27.57 -21.85 -7.78
N VAL A 53 -27.32 -20.78 -7.03
CA VAL A 53 -26.49 -19.66 -7.46
C VAL A 53 -25.00 -20.06 -7.38
N LYS A 54 -24.27 -19.67 -8.43
CA LYS A 54 -22.80 -19.72 -8.47
C LYS A 54 -22.28 -18.31 -8.50
N LEU A 55 -21.51 -17.90 -7.50
CA LEU A 55 -20.89 -16.58 -7.48
C LEU A 55 -19.54 -16.61 -8.19
N ILE A 56 -19.32 -15.64 -9.05
CA ILE A 56 -18.05 -15.45 -9.78
C ILE A 56 -17.25 -14.34 -9.08
N ILE A 57 -16.08 -14.69 -8.61
CA ILE A 57 -15.23 -13.82 -7.77
C ILE A 57 -13.88 -13.65 -8.44
N ILE A 58 -13.52 -12.43 -8.85
CA ILE A 58 -12.18 -12.12 -9.33
C ILE A 58 -11.26 -11.83 -8.15
N THR A 59 -10.06 -12.41 -8.13
CA THR A 59 -9.22 -12.40 -6.94
C THR A 59 -7.71 -12.48 -7.24
N ARG A 60 -6.90 -12.02 -6.26
CA ARG A 60 -5.44 -12.19 -6.20
C ARG A 60 -5.00 -13.13 -5.07
N HIS A 61 -5.92 -13.67 -4.29
CA HIS A 61 -5.59 -14.59 -3.20
C HIS A 61 -4.99 -15.89 -3.70
N GLU A 62 -4.14 -16.49 -2.87
CA GLU A 62 -3.54 -17.81 -3.11
C GLU A 62 -4.58 -18.93 -3.03
N GLN A 63 -4.27 -20.05 -3.69
CA GLN A 63 -5.16 -21.20 -3.79
C GLN A 63 -5.54 -21.80 -2.42
N SER A 64 -4.64 -21.76 -1.44
CA SER A 64 -4.91 -22.20 -0.06
C SER A 64 -6.07 -21.42 0.58
N ILE A 65 -6.03 -20.08 0.48
CA ILE A 65 -7.09 -19.17 0.94
C ILE A 65 -8.41 -19.49 0.23
N LEU A 66 -8.36 -19.59 -1.10
CA LEU A 66 -9.55 -19.82 -1.92
C LEU A 66 -10.22 -21.17 -1.61
N SER A 67 -9.42 -22.23 -1.45
CA SER A 67 -9.92 -23.57 -1.16
C SER A 67 -10.58 -23.65 0.23
N LEU A 68 -9.94 -23.05 1.25
CA LEU A 68 -10.50 -23.04 2.60
C LEU A 68 -11.75 -22.16 2.66
N THR A 69 -11.73 -20.96 2.05
CA THR A 69 -12.90 -20.08 1.95
C THR A 69 -14.08 -20.77 1.30
N LYS A 70 -13.87 -21.44 0.15
CA LYS A 70 -14.93 -22.18 -0.55
C LYS A 70 -15.53 -23.26 0.33
N THR A 71 -14.68 -24.04 1.00
CA THR A 71 -15.12 -25.12 1.90
C THR A 71 -15.93 -24.57 3.05
N MET A 72 -15.44 -23.54 3.75
CA MET A 72 -16.12 -22.96 4.91
C MET A 72 -17.42 -22.27 4.51
N PHE A 73 -17.40 -21.49 3.44
CA PHE A 73 -18.58 -20.75 2.99
C PHE A 73 -19.71 -21.69 2.57
N LEU A 74 -19.44 -22.67 1.68
CA LEU A 74 -20.47 -23.60 1.19
C LEU A 74 -21.05 -24.48 2.30
N ASN A 75 -20.31 -24.73 3.38
CA ASN A 75 -20.80 -25.44 4.56
C ASN A 75 -21.57 -24.54 5.55
N SER A 76 -21.47 -23.21 5.41
CA SER A 76 -22.12 -22.24 6.29
C SER A 76 -23.65 -22.25 6.17
N GLU A 77 -24.33 -21.75 7.20
CA GLU A 77 -25.76 -21.47 7.17
C GLU A 77 -26.12 -20.46 6.05
N VAL A 78 -25.23 -19.49 5.80
CA VAL A 78 -25.41 -18.44 4.80
C VAL A 78 -25.58 -19.03 3.41
N ALA A 79 -24.65 -19.86 2.95
CA ALA A 79 -24.73 -20.48 1.63
C ALA A 79 -25.95 -21.40 1.51
N LYS A 80 -26.24 -22.20 2.54
CA LYS A 80 -27.38 -23.15 2.54
C LYS A 80 -28.72 -22.44 2.44
N LYS A 81 -28.95 -21.41 3.27
CA LYS A 81 -30.24 -20.67 3.27
C LYS A 81 -30.47 -19.87 2.02
N LEU A 82 -29.42 -19.29 1.45
CA LEU A 82 -29.49 -18.51 0.21
C LEU A 82 -29.41 -19.38 -1.06
N GLY A 83 -29.14 -20.68 -0.94
CA GLY A 83 -29.04 -21.58 -2.10
C GLY A 83 -27.82 -21.28 -2.96
N ILE A 84 -26.72 -20.80 -2.38
CA ILE A 84 -25.43 -20.63 -3.07
C ILE A 84 -24.75 -21.99 -3.11
N THR A 85 -24.48 -22.51 -4.31
CA THR A 85 -23.99 -23.88 -4.52
C THR A 85 -22.53 -23.92 -4.95
N ASP A 86 -21.96 -22.79 -5.39
CA ASP A 86 -20.56 -22.74 -5.82
C ASP A 86 -19.97 -21.33 -5.69
N LEU A 87 -18.65 -21.28 -5.46
CA LEU A 87 -17.81 -20.09 -5.64
C LEU A 87 -16.80 -20.37 -6.75
N GLN A 88 -16.89 -19.62 -7.83
CA GLN A 88 -15.94 -19.69 -8.94
C GLN A 88 -14.91 -18.55 -8.78
N PHE A 89 -13.71 -18.89 -8.39
CA PHE A 89 -12.61 -17.94 -8.27
C PHE A 89 -11.86 -17.78 -9.57
N LEU A 90 -11.64 -16.54 -9.97
CA LEU A 90 -10.89 -16.15 -11.17
C LEU A 90 -9.59 -15.46 -10.73
N GLN A 91 -8.50 -16.21 -10.76
CA GLN A 91 -7.17 -15.68 -10.48
C GLN A 91 -6.62 -15.01 -11.75
N VAL A 92 -6.75 -13.70 -11.84
CA VAL A 92 -6.36 -12.88 -12.98
C VAL A 92 -5.29 -11.89 -12.52
N ALA A 93 -4.31 -11.58 -13.36
CA ALA A 93 -3.34 -10.54 -13.10
C ALA A 93 -4.03 -9.18 -12.92
N ALA A 94 -3.58 -8.37 -11.96
CA ALA A 94 -4.30 -7.17 -11.51
C ALA A 94 -4.57 -6.17 -12.65
N GLU A 95 -3.59 -5.97 -13.53
CA GLU A 95 -3.67 -5.07 -14.68
C GLU A 95 -4.72 -5.49 -15.72
N LEU A 96 -5.10 -6.76 -15.72
CA LEU A 96 -6.10 -7.30 -16.64
C LEU A 96 -7.54 -7.22 -16.09
N TRP A 97 -7.74 -6.88 -14.81
CA TRP A 97 -9.07 -6.88 -14.21
C TRP A 97 -10.08 -6.00 -14.93
N PRO A 98 -9.76 -4.72 -15.28
CA PRO A 98 -10.74 -3.87 -15.96
C PRO A 98 -11.22 -4.47 -17.28
N SER A 99 -10.29 -4.97 -18.11
CA SER A 99 -10.62 -5.57 -19.40
C SER A 99 -11.38 -6.90 -19.23
N TYR A 100 -11.00 -7.70 -18.23
CA TYR A 100 -11.67 -8.97 -17.95
C TYR A 100 -13.12 -8.75 -17.51
N ILE A 101 -13.35 -7.85 -16.52
CA ILE A 101 -14.68 -7.50 -16.01
C ILE A 101 -15.57 -7.00 -17.14
N GLN A 102 -15.07 -6.04 -17.95
CA GLN A 102 -15.82 -5.51 -19.10
C GLN A 102 -16.19 -6.61 -20.12
N ASN A 103 -15.25 -7.50 -20.44
CA ASN A 103 -15.49 -8.58 -21.38
C ASN A 103 -16.46 -9.63 -20.84
N ALA A 104 -16.40 -9.96 -19.54
CA ALA A 104 -17.33 -10.87 -18.89
C ALA A 104 -18.77 -10.31 -18.92
N THR A 105 -18.95 -9.03 -18.62
CA THR A 105 -20.25 -8.33 -18.72
C THR A 105 -20.79 -8.38 -20.15
N LYS A 106 -19.97 -8.06 -21.17
CA LYS A 106 -20.38 -8.12 -22.59
C LYS A 106 -20.80 -9.54 -23.03
N LYS A 107 -20.20 -10.58 -22.47
CA LYS A 107 -20.56 -11.99 -22.73
C LYS A 107 -21.78 -12.48 -21.95
N GLY A 108 -22.36 -11.64 -21.10
CA GLY A 108 -23.53 -11.98 -20.30
C GLY A 108 -23.26 -12.85 -19.06
N THR A 109 -21.99 -12.99 -18.67
CA THR A 109 -21.52 -13.69 -17.46
C THR A 109 -20.70 -12.74 -16.60
N PRO A 110 -21.31 -11.66 -16.04
CA PRO A 110 -20.59 -10.67 -15.25
C PRO A 110 -19.97 -11.31 -14.01
N VAL A 111 -18.88 -10.69 -13.55
CA VAL A 111 -18.26 -11.03 -12.26
C VAL A 111 -19.09 -10.39 -11.15
N ASP A 112 -19.29 -11.11 -10.03
CA ASP A 112 -20.14 -10.63 -8.93
C ASP A 112 -19.36 -9.84 -7.89
N VAL A 113 -18.17 -10.32 -7.52
CA VAL A 113 -17.35 -9.76 -6.44
C VAL A 113 -15.90 -9.63 -6.88
N ALA A 114 -15.27 -8.53 -6.50
CA ALA A 114 -13.81 -8.34 -6.51
C ALA A 114 -13.27 -8.54 -5.10
N TRP A 115 -12.20 -9.34 -4.91
CA TRP A 115 -11.67 -9.67 -3.59
C TRP A 115 -10.16 -9.83 -3.57
N GLY A 116 -9.46 -9.00 -2.77
CA GLY A 116 -8.01 -8.99 -2.63
C GLY A 116 -7.27 -8.30 -3.78
N GLY A 117 -6.04 -7.87 -3.55
CA GLY A 117 -5.18 -7.20 -4.55
C GLY A 117 -4.83 -5.75 -4.21
N GLY A 118 -5.27 -5.26 -3.05
CA GLY A 118 -4.86 -3.98 -2.47
C GLY A 118 -5.70 -2.77 -2.89
N PRO A 119 -5.66 -1.67 -2.11
CA PRO A 119 -6.48 -0.48 -2.31
C PRO A 119 -6.27 0.21 -3.66
N THR A 120 -5.02 0.28 -4.17
CA THR A 120 -4.73 0.92 -5.47
C THR A 120 -5.54 0.30 -6.61
N LEU A 121 -5.62 -1.04 -6.66
CA LEU A 121 -6.40 -1.75 -7.66
C LEU A 121 -7.90 -1.42 -7.53
N PHE A 122 -8.42 -1.41 -6.30
CA PHE A 122 -9.84 -1.12 -6.06
C PHE A 122 -10.20 0.34 -6.32
N ASN A 123 -9.31 1.29 -6.03
CA ASN A 123 -9.50 2.68 -6.42
C ASN A 123 -9.58 2.84 -7.93
N ASN A 124 -8.71 2.15 -8.68
CA ASN A 124 -8.78 2.14 -10.16
C ASN A 124 -10.10 1.54 -10.67
N LEU A 125 -10.58 0.44 -10.08
CA LEU A 125 -11.88 -0.13 -10.44
C LEU A 125 -13.03 0.82 -10.13
N ASP A 126 -12.95 1.58 -9.04
CA ASP A 126 -13.92 2.59 -8.64
C ASP A 126 -13.94 3.76 -9.62
N ASP A 127 -12.78 4.31 -9.97
CA ASP A 127 -12.62 5.41 -10.92
C ASP A 127 -13.13 5.03 -12.32
N LEU A 128 -12.98 3.76 -12.72
CA LEU A 128 -13.54 3.21 -13.95
C LEU A 128 -15.04 2.87 -13.84
N GLY A 129 -15.65 3.04 -12.68
CA GLY A 129 -17.06 2.84 -12.42
C GLY A 129 -17.50 1.37 -12.44
N PHE A 130 -16.63 0.43 -12.05
CA PHE A 130 -16.98 -1.00 -11.95
C PHE A 130 -17.56 -1.38 -10.59
N LEU A 131 -17.35 -0.60 -9.53
CA LEU A 131 -17.81 -0.94 -8.19
C LEU A 131 -19.26 -0.50 -7.95
N MET A 132 -20.03 -1.36 -7.27
CA MET A 132 -21.39 -1.05 -6.82
C MET A 132 -21.31 -0.19 -5.54
N PRO A 133 -21.99 0.97 -5.48
CA PRO A 133 -22.09 1.73 -4.23
C PRO A 133 -22.89 0.94 -3.18
N ILE A 134 -22.27 0.66 -2.03
CA ILE A 134 -22.95 0.01 -0.91
C ILE A 134 -23.72 1.08 -0.13
N ASN A 135 -25.06 0.97 -0.17
CA ASN A 135 -25.99 1.89 0.47
C ASN A 135 -27.26 1.12 0.87
N ALA A 136 -27.46 0.90 2.16
CA ALA A 136 -28.58 0.11 2.66
C ALA A 136 -29.95 0.79 2.50
N SER A 137 -30.02 2.11 2.37
CA SER A 137 -31.27 2.83 2.12
C SER A 137 -31.76 2.71 0.68
N LYS A 138 -30.84 2.42 -0.27
CA LYS A 138 -31.17 2.20 -1.69
C LYS A 138 -31.30 0.70 -2.01
N ASN A 139 -30.48 -0.13 -1.38
CA ASN A 139 -30.38 -1.57 -1.62
C ASN A 139 -30.51 -2.31 -0.28
N PRO A 140 -31.66 -2.90 0.02
CA PRO A 140 -31.93 -3.50 1.33
C PRO A 140 -31.00 -4.66 1.69
N GLU A 141 -30.46 -5.38 0.71
CA GLU A 141 -29.46 -6.43 0.92
C GLU A 141 -28.15 -5.91 1.55
N HIS A 142 -27.84 -4.63 1.38
CA HIS A 142 -26.65 -4.02 1.96
C HIS A 142 -26.70 -3.84 3.49
N TYR A 143 -27.89 -3.98 4.13
CA TYR A 143 -27.98 -3.94 5.60
C TYR A 143 -27.10 -5.01 6.26
N ALA A 144 -26.94 -6.18 5.67
CA ALA A 144 -26.07 -7.23 6.18
C ALA A 144 -24.60 -6.80 6.19
N ILE A 145 -24.16 -6.14 5.13
CA ILE A 145 -22.79 -5.61 5.02
C ILE A 145 -22.57 -4.51 6.06
N ILE A 146 -23.50 -3.57 6.19
CA ILE A 146 -23.41 -2.47 7.17
C ILE A 146 -23.38 -3.00 8.60
N TYR A 147 -24.16 -4.08 8.90
CA TYR A 147 -24.13 -4.72 10.20
C TYR A 147 -22.74 -5.25 10.56
N GLU A 148 -22.09 -5.96 9.65
CA GLU A 148 -20.75 -6.50 9.87
C GLU A 148 -19.70 -5.39 9.92
N LEU A 149 -19.83 -4.39 9.04
CA LEU A 149 -18.92 -3.25 8.98
C LEU A 149 -18.91 -2.43 10.28
N ASN A 150 -20.05 -2.28 10.94
CA ASN A 150 -20.14 -1.55 12.23
C ASN A 150 -19.34 -2.19 13.38
N LYS A 151 -18.84 -3.41 13.20
CA LYS A 151 -17.93 -4.10 14.13
C LYS A 151 -16.44 -3.79 13.83
N ILE A 152 -16.16 -3.15 12.71
CA ILE A 152 -14.81 -2.85 12.21
C ILE A 152 -14.53 -1.37 12.44
N PRO A 153 -13.42 -1.01 13.12
CA PRO A 153 -13.03 0.39 13.27
C PRO A 153 -12.83 1.07 11.90
N GLU A 154 -13.22 2.34 11.77
CA GLU A 154 -13.08 3.10 10.51
C GLU A 154 -11.62 3.27 10.10
N ARG A 155 -10.70 3.32 11.09
CA ARG A 155 -9.26 3.38 10.87
C ARG A 155 -8.52 2.43 11.81
N ILE A 156 -7.46 1.80 11.28
CA ILE A 156 -6.53 0.99 12.05
C ILE A 156 -5.12 1.43 11.67
N ALA A 157 -4.31 1.84 12.66
CA ALA A 157 -2.96 2.39 12.45
C ALA A 157 -2.91 3.52 11.39
N GLY A 158 -3.94 4.37 11.37
CA GLY A 158 -4.07 5.46 10.40
C GLY A 158 -4.65 5.07 9.04
N ALA A 159 -4.63 3.78 8.67
CA ALA A 159 -5.20 3.30 7.40
C ALA A 159 -6.73 3.27 7.44
N GLU A 160 -7.37 3.66 6.35
CA GLU A 160 -8.81 3.49 6.16
C GLU A 160 -9.14 2.02 5.97
N THR A 161 -10.15 1.52 6.68
CA THR A 161 -10.63 0.15 6.56
C THR A 161 -11.71 -0.01 5.51
N PHE A 162 -12.24 1.09 5.00
CA PHE A 162 -13.18 1.14 3.87
C PHE A 162 -13.14 2.54 3.23
N LYS A 163 -13.49 2.62 1.96
CA LYS A 163 -13.57 3.88 1.19
C LYS A 163 -15.00 4.34 1.07
N LYS A 164 -15.27 5.62 1.35
CA LYS A 164 -16.53 6.31 1.05
C LYS A 164 -16.36 7.22 -0.16
N ASP A 165 -17.42 7.34 -0.96
CA ASP A 165 -17.53 8.40 -1.96
C ASP A 165 -18.04 9.72 -1.34
N THR A 166 -18.14 10.77 -2.14
CA THR A 166 -18.61 12.09 -1.70
C THR A 166 -20.07 12.12 -1.25
N GLU A 167 -20.87 11.11 -1.61
CA GLU A 167 -22.26 10.93 -1.18
C GLU A 167 -22.37 10.09 0.11
N GLY A 168 -21.24 9.57 0.61
CA GLY A 168 -21.17 8.70 1.79
C GLY A 168 -21.46 7.23 1.51
N ASN A 169 -21.59 6.80 0.23
CA ASN A 169 -21.72 5.38 -0.11
C ASN A 169 -20.34 4.71 0.03
N ILE A 170 -20.34 3.45 0.48
CA ILE A 170 -19.11 2.68 0.61
C ILE A 170 -18.77 2.06 -0.74
N ARG A 171 -17.53 2.20 -1.18
CA ARG A 171 -17.04 1.73 -2.48
C ARG A 171 -16.34 0.38 -2.39
N TRP A 172 -15.49 0.21 -1.39
CA TRP A 172 -14.86 -1.06 -1.04
C TRP A 172 -14.65 -1.13 0.48
N ILE A 173 -14.48 -2.34 1.01
CA ILE A 173 -14.26 -2.61 2.43
C ILE A 173 -13.05 -3.54 2.56
N GLY A 174 -12.17 -3.29 3.51
CA GLY A 174 -11.09 -4.21 3.86
C GLY A 174 -11.64 -5.53 4.41
N ALA A 175 -11.04 -6.64 3.99
CA ALA A 175 -11.39 -7.98 4.44
C ALA A 175 -10.34 -8.58 5.37
N SER A 176 -9.11 -8.07 5.34
CA SER A 176 -8.00 -8.41 6.23
C SER A 176 -7.05 -7.23 6.31
N LEU A 177 -6.17 -7.25 7.30
CA LEU A 177 -5.09 -6.27 7.43
C LEU A 177 -3.78 -6.86 6.94
N SER A 178 -2.90 -5.98 6.48
CA SER A 178 -1.54 -6.31 6.12
C SER A 178 -0.60 -5.14 6.36
N SER A 179 0.65 -5.45 6.63
CA SER A 179 1.76 -4.51 6.61
C SER A 179 2.88 -5.03 5.71
N PHE A 180 3.86 -4.19 5.39
CA PHE A 180 4.91 -4.53 4.45
C PHE A 180 6.26 -4.33 5.11
N GLY A 181 7.15 -5.28 4.89
CA GLY A 181 8.46 -5.29 5.51
C GLY A 181 9.33 -6.39 4.92
N PHE A 182 10.09 -7.00 5.78
CA PHE A 182 10.94 -8.12 5.39
C PHE A 182 11.00 -9.18 6.49
N THR A 183 11.20 -10.43 6.06
CA THR A 183 11.43 -11.57 6.94
C THR A 183 12.91 -11.88 6.96
N ILE A 184 13.48 -12.04 8.14
CA ILE A 184 14.87 -12.46 8.34
C ILE A 184 14.94 -13.91 8.80
N ASN A 185 16.04 -14.60 8.47
CA ASN A 185 16.44 -15.87 9.05
C ASN A 185 17.69 -15.64 9.92
N LYS A 186 17.48 -15.61 11.24
CA LYS A 186 18.54 -15.31 12.24
C LYS A 186 19.75 -16.23 12.14
N ASN A 187 19.53 -17.51 11.81
CA ASN A 187 20.63 -18.46 11.65
C ASN A 187 21.50 -18.12 10.45
N ILE A 188 20.90 -17.66 9.36
CA ILE A 188 21.63 -17.30 8.14
C ILE A 188 22.35 -15.97 8.31
N LEU A 189 21.71 -14.97 8.95
CA LEU A 189 22.41 -13.73 9.32
C LEU A 189 23.67 -14.01 10.16
N ASN A 190 23.53 -14.84 11.19
CA ASN A 190 24.65 -15.22 12.06
C ASN A 190 25.73 -16.02 11.29
N LYS A 191 25.33 -16.99 10.45
CA LYS A 191 26.24 -17.81 9.65
C LYS A 191 27.16 -16.97 8.76
N TYR A 192 26.61 -15.92 8.15
CA TYR A 192 27.34 -15.06 7.23
C TYR A 192 27.91 -13.80 7.91
N GLY A 193 27.61 -13.58 9.20
CA GLY A 193 28.09 -12.43 9.96
C GLY A 193 27.61 -11.10 9.42
N VAL A 194 26.38 -11.03 8.92
CA VAL A 194 25.76 -9.81 8.40
C VAL A 194 24.80 -9.22 9.44
N PRO A 195 24.67 -7.89 9.49
CA PRO A 195 23.84 -7.22 10.50
C PRO A 195 22.36 -7.55 10.31
N LYS A 196 21.59 -7.49 11.41
CA LYS A 196 20.14 -7.56 11.38
C LYS A 196 19.60 -6.23 10.84
N PRO A 197 18.84 -6.23 9.70
CA PRO A 197 18.25 -5.01 9.17
C PRO A 197 17.04 -4.59 10.00
N VAL A 198 16.77 -3.27 10.08
CA VAL A 198 15.59 -2.68 10.73
C VAL A 198 14.89 -1.65 9.84
N THR A 199 15.56 -1.14 8.81
CA THR A 199 15.08 -0.19 7.81
C THR A 199 15.24 -0.75 6.40
N TRP A 200 14.58 -0.13 5.41
CA TRP A 200 14.81 -0.48 4.00
C TRP A 200 16.24 -0.17 3.56
N ASP A 201 16.82 0.91 4.10
CA ASP A 201 18.18 1.32 3.77
C ASP A 201 19.23 0.29 4.20
N ASP A 202 19.03 -0.40 5.33
CA ASP A 202 19.94 -1.46 5.78
C ASP A 202 20.11 -2.58 4.74
N LEU A 203 19.11 -2.82 3.88
CA LEU A 203 19.18 -3.83 2.82
C LEU A 203 20.10 -3.42 1.66
N THR A 204 20.60 -2.19 1.65
CA THR A 204 21.55 -1.68 0.65
C THR A 204 23.01 -1.87 1.06
N GLY A 205 23.26 -2.34 2.27
CA GLY A 205 24.59 -2.44 2.87
C GLY A 205 25.56 -3.30 2.06
N PRO A 206 26.84 -2.87 1.95
CA PRO A 206 27.87 -3.63 1.25
C PRO A 206 28.18 -4.98 1.93
N GLU A 207 27.83 -5.16 3.20
CA GLU A 207 28.00 -6.41 3.95
C GLU A 207 27.20 -7.55 3.33
N TYR A 208 26.02 -7.27 2.76
CA TYR A 208 25.19 -8.25 2.06
C TYR A 208 25.77 -8.63 0.68
N ALA A 209 26.62 -7.75 0.11
CA ALA A 209 27.27 -7.99 -1.18
C ALA A 209 28.53 -8.86 -1.08
N LYS A 210 29.03 -9.13 0.13
CA LYS A 210 30.31 -9.80 0.37
C LYS A 210 30.44 -11.12 -0.38
N TYR A 211 29.35 -11.86 -0.56
CA TYR A 211 29.34 -13.20 -1.15
C TYR A 211 28.76 -13.23 -2.58
N LEU A 212 28.47 -12.04 -3.15
CA LEU A 212 27.99 -11.92 -4.52
C LEU A 212 29.08 -12.22 -5.55
N PRO A 213 28.71 -12.70 -6.75
CA PRO A 213 27.36 -13.10 -7.18
C PRO A 213 26.97 -14.52 -6.73
N GLY A 214 27.86 -15.30 -6.13
CA GLY A 214 27.64 -16.72 -5.82
C GLY A 214 26.54 -16.98 -4.80
N THR A 215 26.43 -16.13 -3.74
CA THR A 215 25.46 -16.31 -2.66
C THR A 215 24.79 -14.99 -2.31
N PRO A 216 23.71 -14.60 -3.02
CA PRO A 216 22.89 -13.47 -2.62
C PRO A 216 22.21 -13.74 -1.27
N LEU A 217 22.33 -12.81 -0.33
CA LEU A 217 21.77 -12.95 1.03
C LEU A 217 20.39 -12.30 1.17
N ILE A 218 19.96 -11.53 0.18
CA ILE A 218 18.62 -10.93 0.13
C ILE A 218 17.81 -11.61 -0.96
N GLY A 219 16.51 -11.76 -0.72
CA GLY A 219 15.52 -12.19 -1.70
C GLY A 219 14.46 -11.10 -1.89
N THR A 220 14.08 -10.86 -3.13
CA THR A 220 12.92 -10.05 -3.48
C THR A 220 12.23 -10.63 -4.70
N ALA A 221 10.99 -10.22 -5.01
CA ALA A 221 10.30 -10.72 -6.19
C ALA A 221 10.28 -9.69 -7.31
N ASP A 222 10.07 -10.17 -8.53
CA ASP A 222 9.79 -9.33 -9.69
C ASP A 222 8.48 -8.56 -9.45
N PRO A 223 8.48 -7.21 -9.41
CA PRO A 223 7.30 -6.43 -9.12
C PRO A 223 6.20 -6.56 -10.18
N THR A 224 6.55 -6.96 -11.40
CA THR A 224 5.55 -7.20 -12.46
C THR A 224 4.74 -8.47 -12.22
N MET A 225 5.21 -9.36 -11.34
CA MET A 225 4.58 -10.63 -11.01
C MET A 225 4.04 -10.68 -9.57
N SER A 226 4.36 -9.69 -8.72
CA SER A 226 4.03 -9.65 -7.30
C SER A 226 3.45 -8.30 -6.89
N THR A 227 2.16 -8.27 -6.56
CA THR A 227 1.49 -7.06 -6.02
C THR A 227 2.05 -6.64 -4.66
N SER A 228 2.51 -7.57 -3.84
CA SER A 228 3.17 -7.24 -2.56
C SER A 228 4.50 -6.52 -2.79
N THR A 229 5.31 -6.99 -3.74
CA THR A 229 6.58 -6.33 -4.09
C THR A 229 6.34 -4.97 -4.72
N THR A 230 5.34 -4.84 -5.59
CA THR A 230 4.90 -3.53 -6.12
C THR A 230 4.60 -2.56 -5.00
N ARG A 231 3.79 -2.98 -4.02
CA ARG A 231 3.42 -2.13 -2.88
C ARG A 231 4.64 -1.74 -2.03
N ILE A 232 5.57 -2.66 -1.79
CA ILE A 232 6.83 -2.36 -1.08
C ILE A 232 7.62 -1.25 -1.81
N PHE A 233 7.70 -1.31 -3.13
CA PHE A 233 8.40 -0.31 -3.92
C PHE A 233 7.73 1.07 -3.84
N GLU A 234 6.41 1.10 -3.93
CA GLU A 234 5.63 2.33 -3.77
C GLU A 234 5.83 2.94 -2.37
N ILE A 235 5.88 2.10 -1.32
CA ILE A 235 6.14 2.53 0.05
C ILE A 235 7.54 3.14 0.16
N ILE A 236 8.57 2.47 -0.35
CA ILE A 236 9.95 2.97 -0.30
C ILE A 236 10.08 4.31 -1.03
N LEU A 237 9.50 4.43 -2.23
CA LEU A 237 9.52 5.67 -3.00
C LEU A 237 8.77 6.82 -2.32
N GLN A 238 7.66 6.54 -1.64
CA GLN A 238 6.92 7.57 -0.91
C GLN A 238 7.55 7.92 0.45
N ALA A 239 8.14 6.94 1.13
CA ALA A 239 8.82 7.16 2.41
C ALA A 239 10.12 7.94 2.27
N LYS A 240 10.88 7.68 1.21
CA LYS A 240 12.25 8.21 1.03
C LYS A 240 12.36 9.29 -0.05
N GLY A 241 11.31 9.50 -0.85
CA GLY A 241 11.34 10.33 -2.04
C GLY A 241 11.95 9.62 -3.24
N TRP A 242 11.83 10.26 -4.42
CA TRP A 242 12.13 9.62 -5.71
C TRP A 242 13.59 9.16 -5.83
N ASP A 243 14.55 10.05 -5.60
CA ASP A 243 15.96 9.75 -5.84
C ASP A 243 16.52 8.75 -4.81
N GLU A 244 16.24 8.96 -3.54
CA GLU A 244 16.69 8.09 -2.47
C GLU A 244 15.95 6.74 -2.49
N GLY A 245 14.67 6.75 -2.81
CA GLY A 245 13.91 5.52 -3.01
C GLY A 245 14.48 4.67 -4.13
N TRP A 246 14.84 5.26 -5.28
CA TRP A 246 15.50 4.53 -6.37
C TRP A 246 16.90 4.03 -6.00
N ARG A 247 17.63 4.79 -5.16
CA ARG A 247 18.90 4.30 -4.61
C ARG A 247 18.68 3.00 -3.81
N ILE A 248 17.71 3.02 -2.91
CA ILE A 248 17.39 1.85 -2.07
C ILE A 248 16.93 0.68 -2.96
N LEU A 249 15.98 0.90 -3.86
CA LEU A 249 15.44 -0.16 -4.72
C LEU A 249 16.53 -0.79 -5.59
N THR A 250 17.42 0.01 -6.16
CA THR A 250 18.50 -0.49 -7.03
C THR A 250 19.52 -1.29 -6.24
N LEU A 251 20.02 -0.77 -5.10
CA LEU A 251 21.06 -1.43 -4.31
C LEU A 251 20.51 -2.66 -3.56
N MET A 252 19.27 -2.59 -3.05
CA MET A 252 18.59 -3.76 -2.50
C MET A 252 18.43 -4.86 -3.56
N GLY A 253 18.04 -4.48 -4.79
CA GLY A 253 17.96 -5.39 -5.92
C GLY A 253 19.32 -5.97 -6.31
N ALA A 254 20.39 -5.17 -6.27
CA ALA A 254 21.77 -5.62 -6.51
C ALA A 254 22.24 -6.65 -5.47
N ASN A 255 21.83 -6.53 -4.22
CA ASN A 255 22.11 -7.50 -3.14
C ASN A 255 21.23 -8.75 -3.22
N ALA A 256 20.16 -8.73 -4.03
CA ALA A 256 19.13 -9.75 -3.99
C ALA A 256 19.29 -10.83 -5.06
N ARG A 257 18.71 -11.99 -4.77
CA ARG A 257 18.19 -12.91 -5.78
C ARG A 257 16.77 -12.48 -6.10
N ILE A 258 16.47 -12.31 -7.39
CA ILE A 258 15.13 -11.96 -7.85
C ILE A 258 14.33 -13.24 -8.09
N TYR A 259 13.20 -13.37 -7.40
CA TYR A 259 12.28 -14.50 -7.53
C TYR A 259 11.11 -14.16 -8.46
N PRO A 260 10.47 -15.15 -9.10
CA PRO A 260 9.28 -14.90 -9.92
C PRO A 260 8.11 -14.33 -9.12
N GLY A 261 7.92 -14.80 -7.88
CA GLY A 261 6.81 -14.36 -7.02
C GLY A 261 7.21 -14.18 -5.56
N SER A 262 6.40 -13.45 -4.81
CA SER A 262 6.65 -13.22 -3.38
C SER A 262 6.53 -14.49 -2.52
N GLY A 263 5.75 -15.49 -2.96
CA GLY A 263 5.72 -16.81 -2.33
C GLY A 263 7.06 -17.53 -2.43
N ASP A 264 7.70 -17.50 -3.61
CA ASP A 264 9.02 -18.10 -3.81
C ASP A 264 10.09 -17.42 -2.94
N ALA A 265 10.02 -16.10 -2.82
CA ALA A 265 10.92 -15.32 -1.98
C ALA A 265 10.72 -15.62 -0.48
N ARG A 266 9.46 -15.78 -0.03
CA ARG A 266 9.13 -16.28 1.32
C ARG A 266 9.75 -17.65 1.58
N ASP A 267 9.54 -18.60 0.66
CA ASP A 267 10.02 -19.96 0.83
C ASP A 267 11.55 -20.04 0.88
N ALA A 268 12.23 -19.14 0.16
CA ALA A 268 13.69 -19.04 0.17
C ALA A 268 14.24 -18.64 1.56
N VAL A 269 13.62 -17.67 2.25
CA VAL A 269 14.07 -17.29 3.60
C VAL A 269 13.72 -18.35 4.64
N ILE A 270 12.59 -19.07 4.48
CA ILE A 270 12.23 -20.21 5.33
C ILE A 270 13.29 -21.31 5.25
N ARG A 271 13.70 -21.69 4.04
CA ARG A 271 14.74 -22.72 3.80
C ARG A 271 16.13 -22.26 4.17
N GLY A 272 16.36 -20.94 4.29
CA GLY A 272 17.68 -20.37 4.51
C GLY A 272 18.54 -20.25 3.23
N ASP A 273 17.90 -20.21 2.06
CA ASP A 273 18.56 -19.91 0.78
C ASP A 273 19.03 -18.44 0.74
N VAL A 274 18.32 -17.57 1.47
CA VAL A 274 18.65 -16.16 1.70
C VAL A 274 18.53 -15.84 3.20
N ALA A 275 19.22 -14.77 3.65
CA ALA A 275 19.16 -14.32 5.03
C ALA A 275 17.96 -13.40 5.30
N VAL A 276 17.54 -12.64 4.29
CA VAL A 276 16.44 -11.68 4.36
C VAL A 276 15.59 -11.82 3.10
N SER A 277 14.28 -11.69 3.21
CA SER A 277 13.38 -11.57 2.07
C SER A 277 12.38 -10.45 2.27
N THR A 278 12.14 -9.62 1.24
CA THR A 278 11.04 -8.67 1.26
C THR A 278 9.72 -9.42 1.28
N THR A 279 8.84 -9.13 2.25
CA THR A 279 7.58 -9.86 2.44
C THR A 279 6.46 -8.95 2.87
N ILE A 280 5.23 -9.34 2.53
CA ILE A 280 4.03 -8.91 3.24
C ILE A 280 3.96 -9.66 4.58
N ASP A 281 3.34 -9.08 5.58
CA ASP A 281 3.34 -9.58 6.96
C ASP A 281 2.87 -11.03 7.13
N PHE A 282 1.77 -11.42 6.49
CA PHE A 282 1.26 -12.79 6.65
C PHE A 282 2.24 -13.85 6.11
N TYR A 283 3.04 -13.53 5.12
CA TYR A 283 4.16 -14.39 4.70
C TYR A 283 5.26 -14.44 5.77
N GLY A 284 5.50 -13.31 6.44
CA GLY A 284 6.40 -13.27 7.58
C GLY A 284 5.92 -14.14 8.74
N TYR A 285 4.64 -14.03 9.10
CA TYR A 285 4.04 -14.86 10.18
C TYR A 285 4.01 -16.35 9.80
N MET A 286 3.73 -16.66 8.55
CA MET A 286 3.83 -18.04 8.04
C MET A 286 5.27 -18.54 8.15
N ALA A 287 6.26 -17.74 7.77
CA ALA A 287 7.66 -18.10 7.90
C ALA A 287 8.07 -18.35 9.36
N MET A 288 7.63 -17.49 10.29
CA MET A 288 7.88 -17.67 11.73
C MET A 288 7.24 -18.95 12.28
N TYR A 289 6.06 -19.31 11.78
CA TYR A 289 5.38 -20.53 12.18
C TYR A 289 6.12 -21.79 11.69
N VAL A 290 6.58 -21.79 10.43
CA VAL A 290 7.30 -22.92 9.82
C VAL A 290 8.72 -23.04 10.35
N ASN A 291 9.41 -21.92 10.52
CA ASN A 291 10.81 -21.85 10.98
C ASN A 291 10.95 -20.82 12.11
N PRO A 292 11.07 -21.24 13.38
CA PRO A 292 11.18 -20.33 14.54
C PRO A 292 12.44 -19.42 14.52
N ASN A 293 13.40 -19.69 13.63
CA ASN A 293 14.53 -18.78 13.41
C ASN A 293 14.18 -17.62 12.49
N CYS A 294 13.03 -17.65 11.82
CA CYS A 294 12.51 -16.51 11.09
C CYS A 294 11.91 -15.46 12.03
N GLU A 295 11.96 -14.20 11.61
CA GLU A 295 11.34 -13.06 12.30
C GLU A 295 10.87 -12.06 11.23
N TYR A 296 9.62 -11.61 11.34
CA TYR A 296 9.09 -10.54 10.50
C TYR A 296 9.41 -9.18 11.10
N ILE A 297 9.82 -8.24 10.28
CA ILE A 297 10.16 -6.87 10.66
C ILE A 297 9.41 -5.91 9.75
N ALA A 298 8.55 -5.08 10.34
CA ALA A 298 7.94 -3.93 9.67
C ALA A 298 8.80 -2.69 9.97
N PRO A 299 9.43 -2.05 8.98
CA PRO A 299 10.28 -0.88 9.19
C PRO A 299 9.48 0.28 9.78
N GLN A 300 9.83 0.68 11.02
CA GLN A 300 9.12 1.71 11.76
C GLN A 300 9.20 3.07 11.06
N GLY A 301 8.06 3.72 10.80
CA GLY A 301 7.99 4.99 10.07
C GLY A 301 8.27 4.89 8.56
N GLU A 302 8.46 3.67 8.03
CA GLU A 302 8.79 3.43 6.62
C GLU A 302 7.93 2.33 6.00
N THR A 303 6.78 2.06 6.57
CA THR A 303 5.79 1.08 6.09
C THR A 303 4.39 1.65 6.15
N ILE A 304 3.41 0.86 5.76
CA ILE A 304 1.98 1.16 5.88
C ILE A 304 1.23 -0.02 6.47
N VAL A 305 0.07 0.27 7.03
CA VAL A 305 -0.98 -0.72 7.24
C VAL A 305 -1.96 -0.64 6.08
N ASN A 306 -2.35 -1.76 5.54
CA ASN A 306 -3.21 -1.87 4.37
C ASN A 306 -4.42 -2.73 4.70
N ALA A 307 -5.61 -2.25 4.39
CA ALA A 307 -6.81 -3.06 4.39
C ALA A 307 -6.97 -3.73 3.02
N ASP A 308 -6.90 -5.07 2.95
CA ASP A 308 -7.01 -5.80 1.68
C ASP A 308 -8.49 -5.89 1.24
N PRO A 309 -8.90 -5.25 0.12
CA PRO A 309 -10.30 -4.94 -0.11
C PRO A 309 -11.16 -6.08 -0.65
N ILE A 310 -12.48 -5.94 -0.41
CA ILE A 310 -13.57 -6.63 -1.09
C ILE A 310 -14.61 -5.62 -1.56
N ALA A 311 -15.22 -5.84 -2.73
CA ALA A 311 -16.29 -5.01 -3.25
C ALA A 311 -17.25 -5.81 -4.14
N ILE A 312 -18.52 -5.39 -4.20
CA ILE A 312 -19.50 -5.90 -5.16
C ILE A 312 -19.28 -5.18 -6.50
N LEU A 313 -19.32 -5.93 -7.61
CA LEU A 313 -19.28 -5.35 -8.94
C LEU A 313 -20.67 -4.95 -9.41
N LYS A 314 -20.79 -3.77 -10.06
CA LYS A 314 -22.09 -3.14 -10.36
C LYS A 314 -22.98 -3.95 -11.29
N ASP A 315 -22.38 -4.75 -12.18
CA ASP A 315 -23.09 -5.52 -13.19
C ASP A 315 -23.49 -6.94 -12.71
N THR A 316 -23.29 -7.25 -11.40
CA THR A 316 -23.68 -8.55 -10.83
C THR A 316 -25.15 -8.84 -11.11
N LYS A 317 -25.44 -10.09 -11.45
CA LYS A 317 -26.81 -10.60 -11.59
C LYS A 317 -27.38 -11.12 -10.27
N HIS A 318 -26.54 -11.25 -9.24
CA HIS A 318 -26.87 -11.88 -7.96
C HIS A 318 -26.61 -10.93 -6.78
N PRO A 319 -27.18 -9.69 -6.74
CA PRO A 319 -26.82 -8.68 -5.75
C PRO A 319 -27.03 -9.12 -4.30
N VAL A 320 -28.14 -9.83 -3.99
CA VAL A 320 -28.42 -10.36 -2.66
C VAL A 320 -27.37 -11.40 -2.23
N HIS A 321 -27.00 -12.29 -3.14
CA HIS A 321 -26.01 -13.34 -2.88
C HIS A 321 -24.58 -12.78 -2.76
N ALA A 322 -24.25 -11.78 -3.59
CA ALA A 322 -22.99 -11.05 -3.50
C ALA A 322 -22.87 -10.30 -2.15
N ALA A 323 -23.96 -9.62 -1.72
CA ALA A 323 -24.02 -8.96 -0.43
C ALA A 323 -23.87 -9.96 0.73
N ALA A 324 -24.48 -11.13 0.64
CA ALA A 324 -24.34 -12.19 1.62
C ALA A 324 -22.90 -12.72 1.73
N PHE A 325 -22.23 -12.91 0.60
CA PHE A 325 -20.83 -13.32 0.59
C PHE A 325 -19.93 -12.23 1.19
N VAL A 326 -20.11 -10.96 0.83
CA VAL A 326 -19.34 -9.85 1.40
C VAL A 326 -19.58 -9.77 2.91
N ALA A 327 -20.82 -9.81 3.39
CA ALA A 327 -21.13 -9.80 4.82
C ALA A 327 -20.49 -11.00 5.54
N TRP A 328 -20.52 -12.19 4.95
CA TRP A 328 -19.85 -13.38 5.52
C TRP A 328 -18.33 -13.22 5.56
N VAL A 329 -17.73 -12.57 4.55
CA VAL A 329 -16.29 -12.28 4.55
C VAL A 329 -15.89 -11.36 5.71
N LEU A 330 -16.73 -10.41 6.10
CA LEU A 330 -16.48 -9.46 7.19
C LEU A 330 -16.82 -10.01 8.57
N SER A 331 -17.65 -11.07 8.65
CA SER A 331 -18.14 -11.63 9.92
C SER A 331 -17.03 -12.35 10.68
N GLU A 332 -16.96 -12.11 12.01
CA GLU A 332 -16.08 -12.81 12.93
C GLU A 332 -16.26 -14.33 12.92
N TYR A 333 -17.43 -14.83 12.49
CA TYR A 333 -17.73 -16.28 12.36
C TYR A 333 -17.54 -16.78 10.91
N GLY A 334 -17.33 -15.88 9.96
CA GLY A 334 -17.18 -16.17 8.53
C GLY A 334 -15.72 -16.29 8.09
N CYS A 335 -15.38 -15.57 7.02
CA CYS A 335 -14.03 -15.61 6.44
C CYS A 335 -12.94 -15.07 7.38
N GLN A 336 -13.32 -14.29 8.41
CA GLN A 336 -12.36 -13.88 9.41
C GLN A 336 -11.74 -15.07 10.15
N GLN A 337 -12.42 -16.25 10.19
CA GLN A 337 -11.87 -17.50 10.70
C GLN A 337 -10.86 -18.15 9.73
N VAL A 338 -11.01 -17.93 8.43
CA VAL A 338 -10.03 -18.39 7.41
C VAL A 338 -8.66 -17.75 7.65
N TRP A 339 -8.62 -16.49 8.06
CA TRP A 339 -7.37 -15.78 8.34
C TRP A 339 -6.61 -16.37 9.53
N LEU A 340 -7.32 -17.01 10.47
CA LEU A 340 -6.72 -17.66 11.65
C LEU A 340 -6.09 -19.02 11.35
N ASP A 341 -6.32 -19.59 10.17
CA ASP A 341 -5.72 -20.87 9.79
C ASP A 341 -4.19 -20.79 9.80
N LYS A 342 -3.54 -21.87 10.28
CA LYS A 342 -2.09 -21.90 10.50
C LYS A 342 -1.27 -21.89 9.20
N ASP A 343 -1.87 -22.30 8.10
CA ASP A 343 -1.24 -22.26 6.77
C ASP A 343 -1.47 -20.91 6.07
N ILE A 344 -2.35 -20.04 6.63
CA ILE A 344 -2.70 -18.74 6.08
C ILE A 344 -2.11 -17.60 6.90
N ASN A 345 -2.33 -17.58 8.22
CA ASN A 345 -1.73 -16.64 9.17
C ASN A 345 -1.94 -15.14 8.82
N ARG A 346 -3.13 -14.76 8.35
CA ARG A 346 -3.45 -13.34 8.07
C ARG A 346 -4.09 -12.68 9.28
N ILE A 347 -3.91 -11.37 9.39
CA ILE A 347 -4.51 -10.58 10.45
C ILE A 347 -5.97 -10.26 10.08
N PRO A 348 -6.96 -10.73 10.88
CA PRO A 348 -8.35 -10.35 10.69
C PRO A 348 -8.56 -8.85 10.80
N ILE A 349 -9.46 -8.28 9.98
CA ILE A 349 -9.82 -6.86 10.11
C ILE A 349 -10.87 -6.63 11.20
N ASN A 350 -11.70 -7.63 11.48
CA ASN A 350 -12.72 -7.57 12.53
C ASN A 350 -12.10 -8.02 13.87
N PRO A 351 -11.88 -7.11 14.84
CA PRO A 351 -11.22 -7.45 16.10
C PRO A 351 -12.03 -8.46 16.96
N ASN A 352 -13.35 -8.56 16.75
CA ASN A 352 -14.19 -9.53 17.47
C ASN A 352 -13.82 -10.97 17.11
N THR A 353 -13.12 -11.20 16.00
CA THR A 353 -12.61 -12.52 15.60
C THR A 353 -11.76 -13.15 16.70
N PHE A 354 -10.99 -12.37 17.45
CA PHE A 354 -10.16 -12.85 18.54
C PHE A 354 -10.97 -13.23 19.80
N ASN A 355 -12.26 -12.92 19.85
CA ASN A 355 -13.17 -13.32 20.93
C ASN A 355 -13.84 -14.69 20.66
N THR A 356 -13.76 -15.20 19.43
CA THR A 356 -14.26 -16.53 19.07
C THR A 356 -13.39 -17.65 19.64
N THR A 357 -13.91 -18.88 19.70
CA THR A 357 -13.17 -20.04 20.21
C THR A 357 -11.84 -20.25 19.47
N THR A 358 -11.84 -20.15 18.14
CA THR A 358 -10.61 -20.26 17.33
C THR A 358 -9.69 -19.08 17.56
N GLY A 359 -10.25 -17.86 17.62
CA GLY A 359 -9.48 -16.63 17.82
C GLY A 359 -8.73 -16.61 19.15
N GLN A 360 -9.33 -17.16 20.22
CA GLN A 360 -8.67 -17.29 21.51
C GLN A 360 -7.46 -18.24 21.50
N GLN A 361 -7.38 -19.15 20.54
CA GLN A 361 -6.24 -20.05 20.35
C GLN A 361 -5.10 -19.42 19.53
N ARG A 362 -5.34 -18.25 18.91
CA ARG A 362 -4.39 -17.55 18.04
C ARG A 362 -3.87 -16.27 18.71
N GLN A 363 -3.29 -16.43 19.92
CA GLN A 363 -2.69 -15.31 20.66
C GLN A 363 -1.52 -14.66 19.91
N ASP A 364 -0.83 -15.42 19.07
CA ASP A 364 0.20 -14.96 18.15
C ASP A 364 -0.33 -13.90 17.17
N LEU A 365 -1.45 -14.19 16.49
CA LEU A 365 -2.07 -13.23 15.56
C LEU A 365 -2.77 -12.08 16.29
N LYS A 366 -3.30 -12.31 17.50
CA LYS A 366 -3.83 -11.24 18.33
C LYS A 366 -2.73 -10.23 18.69
N GLN A 367 -1.58 -10.72 19.14
CA GLN A 367 -0.43 -9.88 19.43
C GLN A 367 0.06 -9.15 18.18
N ALA A 368 0.09 -9.83 17.02
CA ALA A 368 0.43 -9.21 15.74
C ALA A 368 -0.57 -8.10 15.36
N PHE A 369 -1.88 -8.29 15.58
CA PHE A 369 -2.90 -7.26 15.39
C PHE A 369 -2.67 -6.05 16.30
N GLU A 370 -2.35 -6.26 17.57
CA GLU A 370 -2.07 -5.20 18.55
C GLU A 370 -0.80 -4.41 18.16
N GLN A 371 0.26 -5.10 17.75
CA GLN A 371 1.49 -4.49 17.24
C GLN A 371 1.24 -3.68 15.98
N LEU A 372 0.53 -4.25 15.00
CA LEU A 372 0.17 -3.59 13.76
C LEU A 372 -0.69 -2.34 14.03
N SER A 373 -1.64 -2.43 14.97
CA SER A 373 -2.52 -1.30 15.33
C SER A 373 -1.75 -0.14 15.97
N SER A 374 -0.59 -0.40 16.57
CA SER A 374 0.30 0.60 17.16
C SER A 374 1.42 1.08 16.22
N LEU A 375 1.48 0.53 15.01
CA LEU A 375 2.53 0.84 14.04
C LEU A 375 2.40 2.30 13.58
N SER A 376 3.52 3.04 13.62
CA SER A 376 3.63 4.31 12.93
C SER A 376 4.04 4.06 11.49
N GLY A 377 3.13 4.29 10.55
CA GLY A 377 3.38 4.21 9.12
C GLY A 377 3.61 5.58 8.50
N ILE A 378 3.90 5.59 7.20
CA ILE A 378 3.91 6.82 6.41
C ILE A 378 2.48 7.23 6.05
N GLU A 379 2.28 8.51 5.77
CA GLU A 379 1.07 8.98 5.08
C GLU A 379 1.17 8.59 3.60
N PHE A 380 0.47 7.52 3.23
CA PHE A 380 0.58 6.93 1.89
C PHE A 380 -0.45 7.53 0.94
N ASN A 381 0.01 8.00 -0.22
CA ASN A 381 -0.83 8.59 -1.25
C ASN A 381 -1.22 7.54 -2.31
N GLU A 382 -2.42 6.96 -2.17
CA GLU A 382 -2.97 5.96 -3.09
C GLU A 382 -3.18 6.53 -4.51
N THR A 383 -3.56 7.79 -4.64
CA THR A 383 -3.74 8.45 -5.94
C THR A 383 -2.42 8.55 -6.69
N LEU A 384 -1.36 8.95 -6.00
CA LEU A 384 -0.02 9.01 -6.60
C LEU A 384 0.44 7.61 -7.06
N SER A 385 0.21 6.58 -6.22
CA SER A 385 0.51 5.19 -6.57
C SER A 385 -0.20 4.75 -7.84
N ALA A 386 -1.50 4.98 -7.95
CA ALA A 386 -2.28 4.63 -9.15
C ALA A 386 -1.75 5.31 -10.42
N MET A 387 -1.22 6.55 -10.29
CA MET A 387 -0.72 7.32 -11.43
C MET A 387 0.66 6.87 -11.94
N TRP A 388 1.51 6.29 -11.11
CA TRP A 388 2.90 5.97 -11.49
C TRP A 388 3.25 4.48 -11.53
N VAL A 389 2.41 3.60 -10.96
CA VAL A 389 2.74 2.21 -10.66
C VAL A 389 3.36 1.46 -11.84
N TYR A 390 2.78 1.57 -13.04
CA TYR A 390 3.28 0.84 -14.22
C TYR A 390 4.65 1.34 -14.69
N ALA A 391 4.89 2.65 -14.62
CA ALA A 391 6.20 3.19 -14.92
C ALA A 391 7.26 2.69 -13.92
N VAL A 392 6.93 2.64 -12.63
CA VAL A 392 7.82 2.17 -11.57
C VAL A 392 8.19 0.69 -11.76
N ILE A 393 7.18 -0.19 -11.89
CA ILE A 393 7.45 -1.64 -12.00
C ILE A 393 8.19 -2.01 -13.28
N TYR A 394 7.86 -1.37 -14.40
CA TYR A 394 8.52 -1.66 -15.67
C TYR A 394 9.92 -1.06 -15.76
N TYR A 395 10.14 0.11 -15.16
CA TYR A 395 11.49 0.66 -15.07
C TYR A 395 12.39 -0.22 -14.19
N TYR A 396 11.91 -0.68 -13.04
CA TYR A 396 12.65 -1.65 -12.22
C TYR A 396 12.88 -2.97 -12.98
N LYS A 397 11.86 -3.47 -13.67
CA LYS A 397 12.00 -4.67 -14.51
C LYS A 397 13.12 -4.52 -15.52
N ALA A 398 13.21 -3.40 -16.20
CA ALA A 398 14.22 -3.14 -17.21
C ALA A 398 15.62 -2.98 -16.59
N THR A 399 15.73 -2.14 -15.56
CA THR A 399 17.04 -1.70 -15.04
C THR A 399 17.63 -2.67 -14.00
N VAL A 400 16.79 -3.35 -13.22
CA VAL A 400 17.26 -4.23 -12.14
C VAL A 400 17.08 -5.70 -12.50
N VAL A 401 15.90 -6.09 -13.04
CA VAL A 401 15.65 -7.53 -13.31
C VAL A 401 16.30 -7.97 -14.60
N ASN A 402 16.08 -7.24 -15.71
CA ASN A 402 16.64 -7.64 -17.02
C ASN A 402 18.16 -7.43 -17.11
N ALA A 403 18.70 -6.40 -16.46
CA ALA A 403 20.14 -6.10 -16.40
C ALA A 403 20.79 -6.61 -15.10
N HIS A 404 20.21 -7.63 -14.46
CA HIS A 404 20.59 -8.05 -13.10
C HIS A 404 22.02 -8.55 -12.99
N ASP A 405 22.49 -9.33 -13.94
CA ASP A 405 23.85 -9.88 -13.90
C ASP A 405 24.91 -8.77 -13.98
N ASP A 406 24.69 -7.75 -14.82
CA ASP A 406 25.57 -6.58 -14.92
C ASP A 406 25.54 -5.78 -13.61
N LEU A 407 24.34 -5.46 -13.11
CA LEU A 407 24.16 -4.73 -11.86
C LEU A 407 24.84 -5.43 -10.68
N GLN A 408 24.55 -6.71 -10.48
CA GLN A 408 25.07 -7.48 -9.36
C GLN A 408 26.60 -7.66 -9.45
N GLY A 409 27.09 -7.89 -10.66
CA GLY A 409 28.53 -8.06 -10.93
C GLY A 409 29.33 -6.79 -10.61
N VAL A 410 28.82 -5.61 -10.98
CA VAL A 410 29.44 -4.32 -10.67
C VAL A 410 29.32 -3.99 -9.17
N TRP A 411 28.13 -4.17 -8.59
CA TRP A 411 27.91 -3.92 -7.17
C TRP A 411 28.81 -4.77 -6.29
N ALA A 412 28.97 -6.06 -6.61
CA ALA A 412 29.88 -6.96 -5.89
C ALA A 412 31.33 -6.45 -5.86
N GLN A 413 31.81 -5.85 -6.96
CA GLN A 413 33.15 -5.31 -7.05
C GLN A 413 33.29 -4.00 -6.27
N VAL A 414 32.32 -3.08 -6.36
CA VAL A 414 32.29 -1.82 -5.60
C VAL A 414 32.26 -2.09 -4.10
N ALA A 415 31.35 -2.96 -3.64
CA ALA A 415 31.22 -3.33 -2.24
C ALA A 415 32.49 -3.98 -1.70
N ARG A 416 33.07 -4.93 -2.43
CA ARG A 416 34.33 -5.59 -2.05
C ARG A 416 35.48 -4.60 -1.98
N ALA A 417 35.62 -3.71 -2.96
CA ALA A 417 36.68 -2.70 -2.95
C ALA A 417 36.57 -1.76 -1.73
N TYR A 418 35.36 -1.44 -1.32
CA TYR A 418 35.13 -0.65 -0.11
C TYR A 418 35.43 -1.44 1.17
N LEU A 419 34.89 -2.66 1.30
CA LEU A 419 35.11 -3.51 2.48
C LEU A 419 36.60 -3.89 2.69
N ASP A 420 37.35 -4.04 1.59
CA ASP A 420 38.79 -4.29 1.59
C ASP A 420 39.61 -3.02 1.81
N GLY A 421 39.00 -1.84 1.97
CA GLY A 421 39.70 -0.56 2.16
C GLY A 421 40.44 -0.07 0.91
N ARG A 422 40.12 -0.57 -0.28
CA ARG A 422 40.78 -0.18 -1.54
C ARG A 422 40.23 1.12 -2.14
N ILE A 423 39.06 1.55 -1.69
CA ILE A 423 38.46 2.84 -2.04
C ILE A 423 37.99 3.56 -0.77
N SER A 424 38.00 4.89 -0.82
CA SER A 424 37.51 5.72 0.29
C SER A 424 35.99 5.69 0.42
N ARG A 425 35.46 6.16 1.56
CA ARG A 425 34.01 6.36 1.76
C ARG A 425 33.43 7.31 0.71
N ASP A 426 34.12 8.39 0.39
CA ASP A 426 33.64 9.37 -0.61
C ASP A 426 33.49 8.73 -2.01
N TRP A 427 34.47 7.88 -2.39
CA TRP A 427 34.36 7.11 -3.62
C TRP A 427 33.22 6.10 -3.58
N PHE A 428 33.07 5.39 -2.46
CA PHE A 428 31.94 4.45 -2.30
C PHE A 428 30.59 5.16 -2.45
N ASP A 429 30.40 6.28 -1.77
CA ASP A 429 29.18 7.07 -1.83
C ASP A 429 28.92 7.68 -3.24
N TYR A 430 30.01 8.02 -3.95
CA TYR A 430 29.90 8.48 -5.34
C TYR A 430 29.49 7.35 -6.29
N LEU A 431 30.15 6.18 -6.21
CA LEU A 431 29.87 5.04 -7.06
C LEU A 431 28.46 4.47 -6.83
N THR A 432 28.00 4.41 -5.59
CA THR A 432 26.64 3.96 -5.25
C THR A 432 25.58 4.89 -5.83
N ARG A 433 25.81 6.21 -5.79
CA ARG A 433 24.92 7.18 -6.43
C ARG A 433 24.92 7.04 -7.95
N GLU A 434 26.11 6.91 -8.57
CA GLU A 434 26.19 6.72 -10.02
C GLU A 434 25.53 5.41 -10.47
N LEU A 435 25.62 4.35 -9.69
CA LEU A 435 25.01 3.05 -9.97
C LEU A 435 23.47 3.13 -9.96
N SER A 436 22.90 3.92 -9.07
CA SER A 436 21.47 3.87 -8.70
C SER A 436 20.63 5.08 -9.11
N LYS A 437 21.24 6.17 -9.56
CA LYS A 437 20.48 7.36 -9.96
C LYS A 437 19.55 7.07 -11.16
N PRO A 438 18.39 7.77 -11.28
CA PRO A 438 17.51 7.63 -12.41
C PRO A 438 18.25 7.82 -13.76
N LEU A 439 17.88 7.04 -14.77
CA LEU A 439 18.56 7.01 -16.07
C LEU A 439 18.23 8.25 -16.90
N LYS A 440 19.24 8.71 -17.67
CA LYS A 440 19.04 9.56 -18.85
C LYS A 440 19.07 8.68 -20.09
N PHE A 441 18.11 8.88 -20.98
CA PHE A 441 17.95 8.06 -22.18
C PHE A 441 17.19 8.84 -23.26
N THR A 442 17.25 8.36 -24.51
CA THR A 442 16.46 8.92 -25.59
C THR A 442 15.05 8.36 -25.53
N ASP A 443 14.06 9.20 -25.29
CA ASP A 443 12.64 8.80 -25.29
C ASP A 443 12.22 8.35 -26.70
N PRO A 444 11.71 7.11 -26.85
CA PRO A 444 11.38 6.55 -28.16
C PRO A 444 10.23 7.27 -28.88
N MET A 445 9.36 7.97 -28.15
CA MET A 445 8.25 8.73 -28.76
C MET A 445 8.70 10.09 -29.25
N THR A 446 9.48 10.81 -28.43
CA THR A 446 9.83 12.21 -28.69
C THR A 446 11.20 12.37 -29.34
N GLN A 447 12.02 11.31 -29.35
CA GLN A 447 13.41 11.29 -29.80
C GLN A 447 14.30 12.33 -29.08
N ARG A 448 13.90 12.74 -27.85
CA ARG A 448 14.63 13.69 -27.01
C ARG A 448 15.32 12.95 -25.87
N GLU A 449 16.44 13.49 -25.43
CA GLU A 449 17.04 13.05 -24.17
C GLU A 449 16.14 13.48 -23.00
N VAL A 450 15.78 12.53 -22.17
CA VAL A 450 14.96 12.70 -20.96
C VAL A 450 15.58 11.96 -19.81
N GLU A 451 15.23 12.35 -18.58
CA GLU A 451 15.60 11.64 -17.36
C GLU A 451 14.35 10.96 -16.76
N PHE A 452 14.50 9.76 -16.19
CA PHE A 452 13.42 9.06 -15.52
C PHE A 452 13.09 9.74 -14.18
N THR A 453 12.50 10.91 -14.26
CA THR A 453 11.99 11.69 -13.12
C THR A 453 10.59 11.23 -12.73
N LEU A 454 10.13 11.63 -11.53
CA LEU A 454 8.74 11.44 -11.11
C LEU A 454 7.74 11.98 -12.17
N ASN A 455 7.97 13.19 -12.68
CA ASN A 455 7.09 13.78 -13.69
C ASN A 455 7.04 12.97 -14.99
N TYR A 456 8.19 12.43 -15.42
CA TYR A 456 8.23 11.56 -16.58
C TYR A 456 7.45 10.26 -16.32
N ALA A 457 7.67 9.61 -15.16
CA ALA A 457 6.95 8.40 -14.79
C ALA A 457 5.42 8.60 -14.77
N LEU A 458 4.94 9.71 -14.20
CA LEU A 458 3.53 10.09 -14.21
C LEU A 458 2.97 10.26 -15.63
N SER A 459 3.77 10.85 -16.54
CA SER A 459 3.33 11.12 -17.91
C SER A 459 3.17 9.88 -18.79
N ILE A 460 3.92 8.80 -18.51
CA ILE A 460 3.96 7.61 -19.37
C ILE A 460 3.21 6.41 -18.78
N SER A 461 2.99 6.37 -17.47
CA SER A 461 2.51 5.16 -16.76
C SER A 461 1.22 4.60 -17.37
N GLY A 462 0.24 5.46 -17.63
CA GLY A 462 -1.04 5.03 -18.24
C GLY A 462 -0.92 4.58 -19.70
N GLU A 463 0.09 5.05 -20.42
CA GLU A 463 0.31 4.66 -21.83
C GLU A 463 1.03 3.30 -21.94
N LEU A 464 1.85 2.94 -20.95
CA LEU A 464 2.58 1.66 -20.95
C LEU A 464 1.66 0.44 -20.98
N THR A 465 0.47 0.53 -20.43
CA THR A 465 -0.52 -0.55 -20.44
C THR A 465 -1.38 -0.60 -21.70
N LYS A 466 -1.43 0.50 -22.47
CA LYS A 466 -2.28 0.65 -23.66
C LYS A 466 -1.51 0.54 -24.97
N ASN A 467 -0.20 0.80 -24.94
CA ASN A 467 0.65 0.87 -26.11
C ASN A 467 1.82 -0.12 -26.02
N PRO A 468 1.66 -1.35 -26.56
CA PRO A 468 2.71 -2.38 -26.55
C PRO A 468 3.99 -1.97 -27.28
N GLN A 469 3.90 -1.12 -28.32
CA GLN A 469 5.07 -0.63 -29.04
C GLN A 469 5.91 0.30 -28.16
N LEU A 470 5.26 1.23 -27.44
CA LEU A 470 5.93 2.10 -26.49
C LEU A 470 6.56 1.28 -25.37
N TYR A 471 5.80 0.35 -24.76
CA TYR A 471 6.30 -0.54 -23.73
C TYR A 471 7.58 -1.25 -24.17
N ASN A 472 7.56 -1.94 -25.32
CA ASN A 472 8.72 -2.67 -25.84
C ASN A 472 9.92 -1.76 -26.14
N ALA A 473 9.67 -0.56 -26.66
CA ALA A 473 10.74 0.39 -26.97
C ALA A 473 11.39 0.95 -25.69
N LEU A 474 10.60 1.31 -24.69
CA LEU A 474 11.11 1.79 -23.38
C LEU A 474 11.83 0.68 -22.61
N MET A 475 11.30 -0.54 -22.60
CA MET A 475 11.95 -1.67 -21.95
C MET A 475 13.36 -1.90 -22.50
N ARG A 476 13.55 -1.84 -23.82
CA ARG A 476 14.89 -1.94 -24.45
C ARG A 476 15.77 -0.75 -24.07
N ALA A 477 15.26 0.47 -24.28
CA ALA A 477 16.04 1.69 -24.01
C ALA A 477 16.52 1.76 -22.56
N TRP A 478 15.67 1.40 -21.61
CA TRP A 478 16.05 1.39 -20.19
C TRP A 478 17.03 0.27 -19.86
N THR A 479 16.85 -0.95 -20.40
CA THR A 479 17.77 -2.07 -20.16
C THR A 479 19.16 -1.77 -20.75
N ASP A 480 19.22 -1.30 -22.00
CA ASP A 480 20.50 -0.97 -22.66
C ASP A 480 21.23 0.14 -21.90
N LYS A 481 20.51 1.21 -21.51
CA LYS A 481 21.10 2.33 -20.75
C LYS A 481 21.51 1.94 -19.32
N ALA A 482 20.83 1.00 -18.71
CA ALA A 482 21.24 0.46 -17.41
C ALA A 482 22.56 -0.30 -17.54
N SER A 483 22.70 -1.21 -18.51
CA SER A 483 23.95 -1.93 -18.77
C SER A 483 25.10 -0.99 -19.10
N GLU A 484 24.89 0.03 -19.96
CA GLU A 484 25.91 1.07 -20.23
C GLU A 484 26.36 1.78 -18.95
N ARG A 485 25.42 2.13 -18.06
CA ARG A 485 25.71 2.76 -16.76
C ARG A 485 26.54 1.84 -15.87
N TYR A 486 26.18 0.58 -15.79
CA TYR A 486 26.89 -0.38 -14.94
C TYR A 486 28.32 -0.55 -15.39
N GLN A 487 28.58 -0.61 -16.70
CA GLN A 487 29.93 -0.61 -17.25
C GLN A 487 30.68 0.69 -16.94
N TYR A 488 30.02 1.85 -17.06
CA TYR A 488 30.63 3.14 -16.68
C TYR A 488 31.02 3.20 -15.20
N VAL A 489 30.21 2.66 -14.30
CA VAL A 489 30.54 2.58 -12.86
C VAL A 489 31.76 1.68 -12.63
N LEU A 490 31.91 0.61 -13.42
CA LEU A 490 33.10 -0.24 -13.36
C LEU A 490 34.37 0.53 -13.78
N GLU A 491 34.30 1.36 -14.82
CA GLU A 491 35.42 2.22 -15.21
C GLU A 491 35.76 3.25 -14.11
N LEU A 492 34.75 3.84 -13.46
CA LEU A 492 34.96 4.74 -12.32
C LEU A 492 35.59 4.02 -11.12
N LEU A 493 35.21 2.77 -10.87
CA LEU A 493 35.82 1.95 -9.82
C LEU A 493 37.33 1.74 -10.08
N GLN A 494 37.75 1.52 -11.32
CA GLN A 494 39.17 1.39 -11.66
C GLN A 494 39.94 2.68 -11.36
N LYS A 495 39.35 3.86 -11.66
CA LYS A 495 39.93 5.17 -11.31
C LYS A 495 40.03 5.35 -9.79
N ALA A 496 38.99 4.96 -9.06
CA ALA A 496 39.01 4.99 -7.59
C ALA A 496 40.16 4.14 -7.01
N ILE A 497 40.32 2.92 -7.52
CA ILE A 497 41.38 1.99 -7.08
C ILE A 497 42.76 2.49 -7.46
N SER A 498 42.92 3.19 -8.59
CA SER A 498 44.22 3.81 -8.98
C SER A 498 44.57 5.08 -8.20
N GLY A 499 43.69 5.51 -7.28
CA GLY A 499 43.98 6.68 -6.40
C GLY A 499 43.60 8.02 -7.02
N GLU A 500 42.83 8.04 -8.10
CA GLU A 500 42.30 9.30 -8.64
C GLU A 500 41.35 9.96 -7.63
N PRO A 501 41.25 11.31 -7.62
CA PRO A 501 40.29 12.01 -6.77
C PRO A 501 38.86 11.76 -7.23
N VAL A 502 37.91 11.80 -6.27
CA VAL A 502 36.46 11.73 -6.61
C VAL A 502 36.12 12.88 -7.57
N PRO A 503 35.40 12.60 -8.68
CA PRO A 503 34.98 13.65 -9.60
C PRO A 503 34.12 14.71 -8.88
N THR A 504 34.63 15.93 -8.78
CA THR A 504 33.86 17.07 -8.26
C THR A 504 32.86 17.51 -9.31
N LYS A 505 31.60 17.80 -8.92
CA LYS A 505 30.66 18.49 -9.79
C LYS A 505 31.33 19.76 -10.29
N GLN A 506 31.69 19.84 -11.57
CA GLN A 506 32.04 21.12 -12.19
C GLN A 506 30.80 22.03 -12.03
N THR A 507 30.90 22.98 -11.12
CA THR A 507 30.03 24.14 -11.13
C THR A 507 30.34 24.84 -12.45
N THR A 508 29.47 24.72 -13.42
CA THR A 508 29.58 25.47 -14.68
C THR A 508 29.42 26.94 -14.30
N THR A 509 30.52 27.56 -13.92
CA THR A 509 30.60 29.01 -13.84
C THR A 509 30.52 29.49 -15.30
N GLN A 510 29.33 29.85 -15.72
CA GLN A 510 29.18 30.64 -16.95
C GLN A 510 29.99 31.91 -16.73
N THR A 511 31.19 31.92 -17.27
CA THR A 511 31.97 33.15 -17.44
C THR A 511 31.19 34.01 -18.42
N THR A 512 30.35 34.88 -17.92
CA THR A 512 29.76 35.98 -18.69
C THR A 512 30.91 36.92 -19.04
N THR A 513 31.51 36.72 -20.21
CA THR A 513 32.28 37.75 -20.90
C THR A 513 31.28 38.82 -21.32
N SER A 514 31.27 39.92 -20.59
CA SER A 514 30.61 41.16 -20.99
C SER A 514 31.30 41.74 -22.22
N PRO A 515 30.59 42.03 -23.32
CA PRO A 515 31.07 42.94 -24.32
C PRO A 515 30.83 44.37 -23.84
N SER A 516 31.91 45.17 -23.88
CA SER A 516 31.97 46.58 -23.57
C SER A 516 31.13 47.42 -24.56
N THR A 517 30.36 48.33 -23.98
CA THR A 517 29.90 49.65 -24.42
C THR A 517 29.47 49.91 -25.87
N ALA A 518 28.19 50.23 -26.02
CA ALA A 518 27.78 51.39 -26.84
C ALA A 518 26.53 52.03 -26.21
N THR A 519 26.71 53.31 -25.82
CA THR A 519 25.73 54.21 -25.24
C THR A 519 24.71 54.61 -26.30
N THR A 520 23.41 54.43 -26.03
CA THR A 520 22.39 55.31 -26.63
C THR A 520 21.24 55.44 -25.63
N SER A 521 21.11 56.63 -25.13
CA SER A 521 20.03 57.13 -24.28
C SER A 521 18.72 57.22 -25.04
N THR A 522 17.64 56.68 -24.49
CA THR A 522 16.29 57.23 -24.69
C THR A 522 15.40 56.93 -23.48
N THR A 523 14.67 57.93 -23.13
CA THR A 523 13.95 58.31 -21.95
C THR A 523 12.67 57.47 -21.69
N THR A 524 12.45 57.16 -20.41
CA THR A 524 11.21 57.15 -19.60
C THR A 524 9.94 56.44 -20.12
N THR A 525 9.43 55.46 -19.38
CA THR A 525 8.25 55.68 -18.52
C THR A 525 8.09 54.52 -17.51
N SER A 526 8.08 54.85 -16.24
CA SER A 526 7.83 53.99 -15.11
C SER A 526 6.34 53.63 -15.02
N VAL A 527 6.03 52.32 -14.92
CA VAL A 527 4.78 51.87 -14.28
C VAL A 527 5.16 50.86 -13.23
N SER A 528 4.98 51.30 -12.00
CA SER A 528 5.08 50.53 -10.77
C SER A 528 3.93 49.51 -10.70
N ALA A 529 4.25 48.23 -10.59
CA ALA A 529 3.31 47.22 -10.16
C ALA A 529 3.72 46.72 -8.76
N SER A 530 2.93 47.09 -7.80
CA SER A 530 3.03 46.74 -6.40
C SER A 530 2.76 45.25 -6.20
N GLU A 531 3.71 44.56 -5.57
CA GLU A 531 3.45 43.26 -4.92
C GLU A 531 2.49 43.44 -3.76
N THR A 532 1.30 42.82 -3.85
CA THR A 532 0.38 42.64 -2.72
C THR A 532 0.59 41.28 -2.14
N LYS A 533 1.24 41.21 -0.98
CA LYS A 533 1.18 40.08 -0.05
C LYS A 533 -0.27 39.92 0.43
N GLN A 534 -0.86 38.76 0.20
CA GLN A 534 -2.12 38.35 0.78
C GLN A 534 -1.89 37.85 2.21
N PRO A 535 -2.60 38.36 3.23
CA PRO A 535 -2.57 37.77 4.57
C PRO A 535 -3.56 36.60 4.62
N SER A 536 -3.15 35.53 5.30
CA SER A 536 -3.96 34.36 5.64
C SER A 536 -5.19 34.79 6.48
N GLY A 537 -6.35 34.85 5.84
CA GLY A 537 -7.61 35.19 6.48
C GLY A 537 -8.27 33.97 7.12
N VAL A 538 -8.64 34.11 8.39
CA VAL A 538 -9.49 33.18 9.12
C VAL A 538 -10.87 33.12 8.44
N SER A 539 -11.39 31.91 8.24
CA SER A 539 -12.68 31.65 7.58
C SER A 539 -13.82 32.44 8.23
N PRO A 540 -14.74 33.05 7.46
CA PRO A 540 -15.92 33.79 8.00
C PRO A 540 -16.78 32.94 8.94
N LEU A 541 -16.78 31.63 8.81
CA LEU A 541 -17.49 30.68 9.67
C LEU A 541 -16.91 30.65 11.10
N MET A 542 -15.60 30.78 11.27
CA MET A 542 -14.94 30.82 12.57
C MET A 542 -15.24 32.14 13.30
N ILE A 543 -15.33 33.24 12.58
CA ILE A 543 -15.69 34.56 13.17
C ILE A 543 -17.14 34.55 13.64
N GLY A 544 -18.05 33.92 12.89
CA GLY A 544 -19.46 33.77 13.29
C GLY A 544 -19.62 32.93 14.56
N LEU A 545 -18.87 31.85 14.71
CA LEU A 545 -18.95 30.97 15.89
C LEU A 545 -18.44 31.66 17.18
N VAL A 546 -17.37 32.44 17.07
CA VAL A 546 -16.80 33.19 18.19
C VAL A 546 -17.76 34.30 18.64
N LEU A 547 -18.44 34.99 17.71
CA LEU A 547 -19.44 36.02 18.06
C LEU A 547 -20.67 35.43 18.72
N ILE A 548 -21.17 34.27 18.28
CA ILE A 548 -22.32 33.61 18.92
C ILE A 548 -21.96 33.15 20.35
N LEU A 549 -20.78 32.59 20.57
CA LEU A 549 -20.31 32.21 21.89
C LEU A 549 -20.18 33.43 22.84
N ALA A 550 -19.68 34.56 22.35
CA ALA A 550 -19.58 35.79 23.13
C ALA A 550 -20.96 36.33 23.54
N ILE A 551 -21.94 36.28 22.64
CA ILE A 551 -23.32 36.72 22.95
C ILE A 551 -23.98 35.82 24.01
N ILE A 552 -23.78 34.51 23.94
CA ILE A 552 -24.29 33.54 24.91
C ILE A 552 -23.68 33.78 26.30
N VAL A 553 -22.37 34.02 26.37
CA VAL A 553 -21.68 34.33 27.64
C VAL A 553 -22.18 35.64 28.25
N ILE A 554 -22.39 36.69 27.45
CA ILE A 554 -22.92 37.97 27.91
C ILE A 554 -24.37 37.83 28.42
N ALA A 555 -25.21 37.05 27.71
CA ALA A 555 -26.58 36.78 28.11
C ALA A 555 -26.65 36.00 29.43
N LEU A 556 -25.79 35.02 29.61
CA LEU A 556 -25.68 34.27 30.87
C LEU A 556 -25.16 35.12 32.01
N PHE A 557 -24.23 36.04 31.77
CA PHE A 557 -23.69 36.95 32.77
C PHE A 557 -24.74 38.00 33.22
N THR A 558 -25.59 38.46 32.29
CA THR A 558 -26.70 39.37 32.60
C THR A 558 -27.84 38.69 33.36
N LEU A 559 -28.13 37.43 33.07
CA LEU A 559 -29.09 36.61 33.83
C LEU A 559 -28.62 36.32 35.27
N MET A 560 -27.31 36.11 35.45
CA MET A 560 -26.72 35.90 36.79
C MET A 560 -26.66 37.17 37.66
N LYS A 561 -26.67 38.38 37.08
CA LYS A 561 -26.72 39.64 37.82
C LYS A 561 -28.13 40.05 38.25
N ARG A 562 -29.19 39.37 37.74
CA ARG A 562 -30.60 39.65 38.10
C ARG A 562 -31.17 38.67 39.14
N LYS A 563 -30.36 37.81 39.70
CA LYS A 563 -30.62 37.02 40.90
C LYS A 563 -29.57 37.42 41.97
#